data_2b1213e5b479034f90f70d4be469363d
#
_entry.id   2b1213e5b479034f90f70d4be469363d
#
_cell.length_a   1.000
_cell.length_b   1.000
_cell.length_c   1.000
_cell.angle_alpha   90.00
_cell.angle_beta   90.00
_cell.angle_gamma   90.00
#
_symmetry.space_group_name_H-M   'P 1'
#
loop_
_entity.id
_entity.type
_entity.pdbx_description
1 polymer ?
#
loop_
_entity_poly.entity_id
_entity_poly.type
_entity_poly.pdbx_seq_one_letter_code
_entity_poly.pdbx_strand_id
1 'polypeptide(L)'
;VLVGGAPGIGKSTLMLQICQQLGQFAKVLYVSGEESTRQLKLRAQRLHVDSANLFVLSETRLGDVLECVQEEQPDILIVDSIQTLYNEELDSPAGGVGQVKDCTMALMQVAKGQGVTVFVIGPVNKEGSIAGPKVLEHMVDCVLYFEGDRHMTYRILRAAKNRFGATNEIGVFEMMDTGLREVENPSEMLLSGRPADASGTCVTCVMEGARPVLAEVQALLAPCSGARPLRSSNGFDYNRAAMLLAVLEKRGNLKVSQCDAYLNIIGGLTLDEPAADLAAVVAIASSYLAKPVPNSMA
;
A
#
# COMPACT_ATOMS: atom_id res chain seq x y z
N VAL A 1 -5.26 0.33 16.08
CA VAL A 1 -5.10 0.43 14.62
C VAL A 1 -3.95 -0.45 14.20
N LEU A 2 -4.13 -1.32 13.19
CA LEU A 2 -3.06 -2.09 12.56
C LEU A 2 -2.63 -1.40 11.27
N VAL A 3 -1.32 -1.18 11.11
CA VAL A 3 -0.72 -0.67 9.87
C VAL A 3 0.10 -1.78 9.23
N GLY A 4 -0.45 -2.38 8.17
CA GLY A 4 0.17 -3.47 7.43
C GLY A 4 0.82 -3.01 6.13
N GLY A 5 1.79 -3.76 5.61
CA GLY A 5 2.42 -3.48 4.33
C GLY A 5 3.74 -4.20 4.15
N ALA A 6 4.21 -4.33 2.90
CA ALA A 6 5.46 -5.00 2.59
C ALA A 6 6.66 -4.39 3.36
N PRO A 7 7.70 -5.19 3.70
CA PRO A 7 8.93 -4.64 4.27
C PRO A 7 9.54 -3.57 3.37
N GLY A 8 9.96 -2.45 3.95
CA GLY A 8 10.59 -1.32 3.21
C GLY A 8 9.62 -0.46 2.39
N ILE A 9 8.29 -0.64 2.51
CA ILE A 9 7.29 0.19 1.80
C ILE A 9 7.20 1.62 2.34
N GLY A 10 7.63 1.88 3.57
CA GLY A 10 7.60 3.20 4.21
C GLY A 10 6.69 3.32 5.44
N LYS A 11 6.22 2.22 6.04
CA LYS A 11 5.35 2.23 7.23
C LYS A 11 5.93 3.06 8.38
N SER A 12 7.17 2.77 8.79
CA SER A 12 7.84 3.50 9.86
C SER A 12 8.06 4.98 9.52
N THR A 13 8.30 5.30 8.24
CA THR A 13 8.40 6.68 7.75
C THR A 13 7.08 7.41 7.92
N LEU A 14 5.98 6.80 7.47
CA LEU A 14 4.63 7.35 7.63
C LEU A 14 4.32 7.61 9.10
N MET A 15 4.57 6.62 9.96
CA MET A 15 4.24 6.73 11.38
C MET A 15 5.06 7.80 12.09
N LEU A 16 6.35 7.94 11.78
CA LEU A 16 7.16 9.05 12.34
C LEU A 16 6.67 10.42 11.85
N GLN A 17 6.29 10.58 10.59
CA GLN A 17 5.73 11.85 10.09
C GLN A 17 4.38 12.15 10.75
N ILE A 18 3.54 11.15 10.98
CA ILE A 18 2.29 11.30 11.74
C ILE A 18 2.57 11.73 13.19
N CYS A 19 3.65 11.25 13.82
CA CYS A 19 4.04 11.67 15.18
C CYS A 19 4.27 13.18 15.28
N GLN A 20 4.80 13.82 14.24
CA GLN A 20 4.97 15.28 14.21
C GLN A 20 3.64 16.02 14.34
N GLN A 21 2.60 15.53 13.69
CA GLN A 21 1.28 16.14 13.74
C GLN A 21 0.55 15.80 15.04
N LEU A 22 0.59 14.54 15.45
CA LEU A 22 -0.05 14.07 16.68
C LEU A 22 0.57 14.71 17.92
N GLY A 23 1.88 14.89 17.95
CA GLY A 23 2.60 15.50 19.08
C GLY A 23 2.30 16.98 19.31
N GLN A 24 1.54 17.64 18.43
CA GLN A 24 1.06 19.01 18.65
C GLN A 24 -0.03 19.07 19.72
N PHE A 25 -0.76 17.98 19.95
CA PHE A 25 -1.92 17.96 20.87
C PHE A 25 -2.00 16.72 21.75
N ALA A 26 -1.10 15.75 21.60
CA ALA A 26 -1.11 14.49 22.34
C ALA A 26 0.32 14.04 22.70
N LYS A 27 0.45 13.34 23.83
CA LYS A 27 1.69 12.69 24.22
C LYS A 27 1.82 11.36 23.47
N VAL A 28 2.86 11.23 22.64
CA VAL A 28 3.11 10.07 21.80
C VAL A 28 4.30 9.28 22.33
N LEU A 29 4.10 7.99 22.59
CA LEU A 29 5.18 7.03 22.88
C LEU A 29 5.40 6.14 21.66
N TYR A 30 6.59 6.23 21.06
CA TYR A 30 7.01 5.42 19.93
C TYR A 30 7.96 4.32 20.41
N VAL A 31 7.50 3.08 20.36
CA VAL A 31 8.29 1.88 20.73
C VAL A 31 8.85 1.26 19.47
N SER A 32 10.16 1.11 19.39
CA SER A 32 10.84 0.42 18.30
C SER A 32 11.59 -0.80 18.81
N GLY A 33 11.31 -1.93 18.20
CA GLY A 33 12.06 -3.15 18.42
C GLY A 33 13.12 -3.44 17.36
N GLU A 34 13.16 -2.64 16.28
CA GLU A 34 14.11 -2.84 15.17
C GLU A 34 15.25 -1.80 15.17
N GLU A 35 14.95 -0.58 15.59
CA GLU A 35 15.89 0.53 15.52
C GLU A 35 16.27 1.06 16.92
N SER A 36 17.54 1.35 17.09
CA SER A 36 18.02 2.05 18.27
C SER A 36 17.51 3.49 18.33
N THR A 37 17.48 4.09 19.52
CA THR A 37 17.08 5.49 19.71
C THR A 37 17.93 6.46 18.87
N ARG A 38 19.23 6.15 18.65
CA ARG A 38 20.11 6.94 17.79
C ARG A 38 19.67 6.90 16.32
N GLN A 39 19.33 5.73 15.81
CA GLN A 39 18.85 5.55 14.43
C GLN A 39 17.51 6.26 14.22
N LEU A 40 16.58 6.10 15.17
CA LEU A 40 15.30 6.81 15.14
C LEU A 40 15.48 8.33 15.17
N LYS A 41 16.42 8.85 16.00
CA LYS A 41 16.73 10.29 16.02
C LYS A 41 17.24 10.79 14.67
N LEU A 42 18.15 10.07 14.03
CA LEU A 42 18.66 10.44 12.70
C LEU A 42 17.55 10.41 11.64
N ARG A 43 16.66 9.42 11.72
CA ARG A 43 15.48 9.34 10.82
C ARG A 43 14.51 10.48 11.08
N ALA A 44 14.18 10.78 12.33
CA ALA A 44 13.31 11.88 12.71
C ALA A 44 13.85 13.23 12.20
N GLN A 45 15.15 13.48 12.35
CA GLN A 45 15.81 14.68 11.82
C GLN A 45 15.67 14.81 10.31
N ARG A 46 15.89 13.71 9.56
CA ARG A 46 15.70 13.68 8.09
C ARG A 46 14.27 13.97 7.67
N LEU A 47 13.29 13.52 8.46
CA LEU A 47 11.86 13.68 8.21
C LEU A 47 11.31 14.99 8.79
N HIS A 48 12.16 15.85 9.37
CA HIS A 48 11.77 17.09 10.06
C HIS A 48 10.75 16.84 11.19
N VAL A 49 10.91 15.73 11.91
CA VAL A 49 10.11 15.40 13.09
C VAL A 49 10.85 15.92 14.33
N ASP A 50 10.27 16.96 14.96
CA ASP A 50 10.84 17.66 16.12
C ASP A 50 9.71 18.05 17.09
N SER A 51 9.01 17.06 17.63
CA SER A 51 7.94 17.27 18.61
C SER A 51 8.42 17.04 20.02
N ALA A 52 8.20 18.01 20.91
CA ALA A 52 8.51 17.90 22.34
C ALA A 52 7.67 16.83 23.06
N ASN A 53 6.51 16.43 22.49
CA ASN A 53 5.62 15.42 23.04
C ASN A 53 5.85 14.03 22.45
N LEU A 54 6.90 13.85 21.65
CA LEU A 54 7.29 12.54 21.11
C LEU A 54 8.36 11.91 21.97
N PHE A 55 8.03 10.84 22.65
CA PHE A 55 8.93 10.00 23.44
C PHE A 55 9.25 8.74 22.67
N VAL A 56 10.50 8.28 22.77
CA VAL A 56 10.99 7.11 22.01
C VAL A 56 11.58 6.09 22.96
N LEU A 57 11.11 4.84 22.85
CA LEU A 57 11.62 3.70 23.59
C LEU A 57 12.16 2.66 22.60
N SER A 58 13.40 2.20 22.79
CA SER A 58 13.97 1.08 22.03
C SER A 58 13.95 -0.15 22.92
N GLU A 59 12.89 -0.97 22.80
CA GLU A 59 12.66 -2.13 23.65
C GLU A 59 11.84 -3.21 22.91
N THR A 60 12.08 -4.47 23.26
CA THR A 60 11.42 -5.63 22.65
C THR A 60 10.66 -6.48 23.67
N ARG A 61 10.92 -6.31 24.97
CA ARG A 61 10.20 -7.02 26.03
C ARG A 61 8.87 -6.34 26.31
N LEU A 62 7.80 -7.12 26.19
CA LEU A 62 6.44 -6.62 26.40
C LEU A 62 6.26 -6.01 27.81
N GLY A 63 6.82 -6.68 28.84
CA GLY A 63 6.72 -6.23 30.23
C GLY A 63 7.25 -4.81 30.41
N ASP A 64 8.45 -4.54 29.90
CA ASP A 64 9.10 -3.21 30.02
C ASP A 64 8.35 -2.13 29.21
N VAL A 65 7.78 -2.52 28.06
CA VAL A 65 6.91 -1.60 27.29
C VAL A 65 5.67 -1.23 28.08
N LEU A 66 5.01 -2.21 28.72
CA LEU A 66 3.81 -1.95 29.54
C LEU A 66 4.12 -1.12 30.78
N GLU A 67 5.27 -1.35 31.45
CA GLU A 67 5.73 -0.54 32.56
C GLU A 67 5.95 0.92 32.14
N CYS A 68 6.66 1.14 31.04
CA CYS A 68 6.86 2.47 30.46
C CYS A 68 5.52 3.17 30.10
N VAL A 69 4.55 2.44 29.57
CA VAL A 69 3.20 2.99 29.30
C VAL A 69 2.51 3.42 30.58
N GLN A 70 2.65 2.67 31.66
CA GLN A 70 2.06 3.01 32.97
C GLN A 70 2.73 4.25 33.60
N GLU A 71 4.04 4.39 33.46
CA GLU A 71 4.79 5.53 33.99
C GLU A 71 4.55 6.80 33.17
N GLU A 72 4.63 6.69 31.85
CA GLU A 72 4.57 7.84 30.95
C GLU A 72 3.14 8.28 30.62
N GLN A 73 2.15 7.39 30.76
CA GLN A 73 0.74 7.66 30.47
C GLN A 73 0.52 8.37 29.13
N PRO A 74 0.98 7.77 27.99
CA PRO A 74 0.83 8.40 26.70
C PRO A 74 -0.63 8.39 26.24
N ASP A 75 -1.05 9.40 25.47
CA ASP A 75 -2.34 9.41 24.77
C ASP A 75 -2.32 8.45 23.58
N ILE A 76 -1.14 8.32 22.97
CA ILE A 76 -0.93 7.52 21.75
C ILE A 76 0.32 6.65 21.93
N LEU A 77 0.16 5.35 21.68
CA LEU A 77 1.23 4.36 21.66
C LEU A 77 1.42 3.84 20.24
N ILE A 78 2.65 3.89 19.72
CA ILE A 78 3.02 3.31 18.42
C ILE A 78 4.03 2.20 18.65
N VAL A 79 3.79 1.01 18.09
CA VAL A 79 4.67 -0.15 18.19
C VAL A 79 5.18 -0.55 16.82
N ASP A 80 6.49 -0.41 16.60
CA ASP A 80 7.19 -0.69 15.34
C ASP A 80 8.38 -1.65 15.54
N SER A 81 8.21 -2.96 15.32
CA SER A 81 7.03 -3.66 14.84
C SER A 81 6.53 -4.67 15.88
N ILE A 82 5.30 -5.11 15.75
CA ILE A 82 4.72 -6.14 16.64
C ILE A 82 5.51 -7.46 16.61
N GLN A 83 6.21 -7.73 15.53
CA GLN A 83 6.98 -8.96 15.37
C GLN A 83 8.27 -8.99 16.21
N THR A 84 8.74 -7.84 16.63
CA THR A 84 9.93 -7.74 17.48
C THR A 84 9.60 -7.82 18.96
N LEU A 85 8.34 -7.55 19.34
CA LEU A 85 7.90 -7.70 20.71
C LEU A 85 7.75 -9.17 21.08
N TYR A 86 8.10 -9.48 22.33
CA TYR A 86 7.88 -10.79 22.92
C TYR A 86 7.52 -10.71 24.39
N ASN A 87 6.68 -11.66 24.81
CA ASN A 87 6.38 -11.92 26.22
C ASN A 87 7.30 -13.04 26.72
N GLU A 88 8.09 -12.76 27.76
CA GLU A 88 9.03 -13.72 28.35
C GLU A 88 8.34 -14.93 28.99
N GLU A 89 7.05 -14.81 29.32
CA GLU A 89 6.27 -15.91 29.90
C GLU A 89 5.89 -17.00 28.88
N LEU A 90 6.11 -16.75 27.58
CA LEU A 90 5.78 -17.67 26.51
C LEU A 90 7.03 -18.34 25.94
N ASP A 91 7.05 -19.67 25.90
CA ASP A 91 8.15 -20.48 25.35
C ASP A 91 8.26 -20.43 23.80
N SER A 92 7.62 -19.47 23.14
CA SER A 92 7.66 -19.33 21.68
C SER A 92 8.61 -18.20 21.25
N PRO A 93 9.31 -18.33 20.09
CA PRO A 93 10.24 -17.31 19.65
C PRO A 93 9.54 -16.00 19.28
N ALA A 94 10.23 -14.86 19.42
CA ALA A 94 9.76 -13.57 18.94
C ALA A 94 9.35 -13.65 17.46
N GLY A 95 8.29 -12.92 17.08
CA GLY A 95 7.72 -12.97 15.74
C GLY A 95 6.87 -14.21 15.42
N GLY A 96 6.83 -15.21 16.29
CA GLY A 96 5.94 -16.35 16.16
C GLY A 96 4.47 -15.97 16.35
N VAL A 97 3.54 -16.76 15.76
CA VAL A 97 2.07 -16.46 15.80
C VAL A 97 1.58 -16.28 17.23
N GLY A 98 2.05 -17.12 18.17
CA GLY A 98 1.66 -17.06 19.58
C GLY A 98 2.09 -15.75 20.22
N GLN A 99 3.36 -15.36 20.06
CA GLN A 99 3.92 -14.12 20.58
C GLN A 99 3.20 -12.88 20.03
N VAL A 100 3.05 -12.82 18.70
CA VAL A 100 2.39 -11.69 18.03
C VAL A 100 0.94 -11.53 18.49
N LYS A 101 0.22 -12.65 18.67
CA LYS A 101 -1.15 -12.63 19.16
C LYS A 101 -1.22 -12.17 20.62
N ASP A 102 -0.37 -12.71 21.48
CA ASP A 102 -0.34 -12.39 22.90
C ASP A 102 0.05 -10.93 23.14
N CYS A 103 1.14 -10.45 22.53
CA CYS A 103 1.55 -9.06 22.61
C CYS A 103 0.43 -8.12 22.11
N THR A 104 -0.25 -8.48 21.01
CA THR A 104 -1.38 -7.68 20.52
C THR A 104 -2.54 -7.66 21.51
N MET A 105 -2.85 -8.79 22.16
CA MET A 105 -3.90 -8.83 23.20
C MET A 105 -3.59 -7.90 24.37
N ALA A 106 -2.35 -7.91 24.86
CA ALA A 106 -1.91 -7.02 25.94
C ALA A 106 -2.02 -5.55 25.54
N LEU A 107 -1.56 -5.19 24.34
CA LEU A 107 -1.69 -3.83 23.79
C LEU A 107 -3.17 -3.40 23.62
N MET A 108 -4.06 -4.31 23.26
CA MET A 108 -5.51 -4.05 23.22
C MET A 108 -6.11 -3.82 24.59
N GLN A 109 -5.61 -4.49 25.64
CA GLN A 109 -6.01 -4.23 27.02
C GLN A 109 -5.60 -2.82 27.45
N VAL A 110 -4.39 -2.37 27.12
CA VAL A 110 -3.95 -0.99 27.31
C VAL A 110 -4.90 -0.02 26.62
N ALA A 111 -5.20 -0.25 25.33
CA ALA A 111 -6.08 0.61 24.56
C ALA A 111 -7.47 0.75 25.18
N LYS A 112 -8.08 -0.36 25.62
CA LYS A 112 -9.44 -0.38 26.17
C LYS A 112 -9.52 0.02 27.65
N GLY A 113 -8.52 -0.37 28.42
CA GLY A 113 -8.50 -0.14 29.86
C GLY A 113 -8.05 1.25 30.27
N GLN A 114 -7.12 1.83 29.51
CA GLN A 114 -6.49 3.12 29.80
C GLN A 114 -6.90 4.24 28.83
N GLY A 115 -7.66 3.91 27.78
CA GLY A 115 -8.08 4.88 26.76
C GLY A 115 -6.97 5.33 25.83
N VAL A 116 -5.84 4.59 25.76
CA VAL A 116 -4.69 4.90 24.90
C VAL A 116 -5.01 4.50 23.47
N THR A 117 -4.73 5.38 22.51
CA THR A 117 -4.83 5.03 21.09
C THR A 117 -3.59 4.26 20.66
N VAL A 118 -3.74 2.98 20.30
CA VAL A 118 -2.62 2.11 19.96
C VAL A 118 -2.54 1.88 18.46
N PHE A 119 -1.36 2.18 17.87
CA PHE A 119 -0.97 1.80 16.51
C PHE A 119 0.04 0.66 16.58
N VAL A 120 -0.25 -0.39 15.83
CA VAL A 120 0.61 -1.57 15.71
C VAL A 120 1.07 -1.70 14.27
N ILE A 121 2.38 -1.71 14.04
CA ILE A 121 2.98 -1.88 12.73
C ILE A 121 3.36 -3.34 12.55
N GLY A 122 3.02 -3.92 11.39
CA GLY A 122 3.41 -5.28 11.05
C GLY A 122 3.62 -5.47 9.54
N PRO A 123 4.51 -6.39 9.11
CA PRO A 123 4.62 -6.74 7.70
C PRO A 123 3.42 -7.59 7.25
N VAL A 124 3.05 -7.44 5.98
CA VAL A 124 2.08 -8.30 5.28
C VAL A 124 2.84 -9.26 4.40
N ASN A 125 2.66 -10.57 4.60
CA ASN A 125 3.13 -11.58 3.66
C ASN A 125 2.00 -12.00 2.73
N LYS A 126 2.22 -11.91 1.43
CA LYS A 126 1.27 -12.39 0.39
C LYS A 126 1.08 -13.91 0.43
N GLU A 127 1.93 -14.67 1.13
CA GLU A 127 1.99 -16.13 1.08
C GLU A 127 1.64 -16.87 2.40
N GLY A 128 1.04 -16.22 3.39
CA GLY A 128 0.31 -16.94 4.46
C GLY A 128 1.09 -17.84 5.44
N SER A 129 2.43 -17.85 5.47
CA SER A 129 3.21 -18.84 6.26
C SER A 129 3.93 -18.30 7.51
N ILE A 130 3.93 -17.01 7.78
CA ILE A 130 4.41 -16.44 9.05
C ILE A 130 3.30 -15.60 9.63
N ALA A 131 3.19 -15.53 10.97
CA ALA A 131 2.17 -14.79 11.71
C ALA A 131 1.93 -13.39 11.11
N GLY A 132 1.16 -13.40 10.04
CA GLY A 132 0.86 -12.21 9.27
C GLY A 132 -0.36 -11.49 9.82
N PRO A 133 -0.63 -10.30 9.34
CA PRO A 133 -1.72 -9.43 9.79
C PRO A 133 -3.10 -10.09 9.80
N LYS A 134 -3.36 -11.14 9.03
CA LYS A 134 -4.67 -11.82 9.00
C LYS A 134 -5.15 -12.28 10.38
N VAL A 135 -4.26 -12.73 11.27
CA VAL A 135 -4.65 -13.09 12.64
C VAL A 135 -5.03 -11.84 13.43
N LEU A 136 -4.32 -10.73 13.21
CA LEU A 136 -4.52 -9.48 13.92
C LEU A 136 -5.72 -8.67 13.38
N GLU A 137 -6.06 -8.83 12.11
CA GLU A 137 -7.20 -8.12 11.48
C GLU A 137 -8.52 -8.30 12.23
N HIS A 138 -8.73 -9.52 12.75
CA HIS A 138 -9.94 -9.80 13.52
C HIS A 138 -9.92 -9.19 14.92
N MET A 139 -8.74 -8.96 15.48
CA MET A 139 -8.56 -8.46 16.85
C MET A 139 -8.70 -6.95 16.95
N VAL A 140 -8.20 -6.21 15.94
CA VAL A 140 -8.15 -4.75 15.95
C VAL A 140 -9.40 -4.10 15.36
N ASP A 141 -9.62 -2.82 15.68
CA ASP A 141 -10.79 -2.06 15.23
C ASP A 141 -10.62 -1.43 13.85
N CYS A 142 -9.38 -1.11 13.47
CA CYS A 142 -9.04 -0.53 12.20
C CYS A 142 -7.80 -1.21 11.62
N VAL A 143 -7.82 -1.49 10.32
CA VAL A 143 -6.71 -2.06 9.54
C VAL A 143 -6.45 -1.16 8.35
N LEU A 144 -5.24 -0.65 8.28
CA LEU A 144 -4.73 0.15 7.18
C LEU A 144 -3.65 -0.64 6.46
N TYR A 145 -3.77 -0.79 5.14
CA TYR A 145 -2.73 -1.37 4.31
C TYR A 145 -1.98 -0.29 3.56
N PHE A 146 -0.65 -0.33 3.67
CA PHE A 146 0.24 0.50 2.91
C PHE A 146 0.78 -0.32 1.74
N GLU A 147 0.29 0.00 0.54
CA GLU A 147 0.50 -0.74 -0.70
C GLU A 147 1.41 0.03 -1.65
N GLY A 148 2.02 -0.67 -2.60
CA GLY A 148 2.86 -0.10 -3.65
C GLY A 148 4.05 -1.01 -3.97
N ASP A 149 4.73 -0.72 -5.07
CA ASP A 149 5.96 -1.39 -5.45
C ASP A 149 7.17 -0.57 -4.97
N ARG A 150 8.26 -1.24 -4.56
CA ARG A 150 9.52 -0.59 -4.16
C ARG A 150 10.15 0.21 -5.29
N HIS A 151 9.89 -0.18 -6.53
CA HIS A 151 10.39 0.49 -7.73
C HIS A 151 9.51 1.66 -8.19
N MET A 152 8.34 1.83 -7.57
CA MET A 152 7.43 2.92 -7.88
C MET A 152 7.58 4.06 -6.88
N THR A 153 7.41 5.27 -7.39
CA THR A 153 7.49 6.49 -6.59
C THR A 153 6.32 6.61 -5.61
N TYR A 154 5.19 5.97 -5.92
CA TYR A 154 3.92 6.16 -5.20
C TYR A 154 3.57 5.03 -4.25
N ARG A 155 2.83 5.38 -3.19
CA ARG A 155 2.30 4.48 -2.18
C ARG A 155 0.84 4.81 -1.93
N ILE A 156 0.03 3.78 -1.71
CA ILE A 156 -1.39 3.92 -1.40
C ILE A 156 -1.63 3.42 0.01
N LEU A 157 -2.28 4.22 0.83
CA LEU A 157 -2.79 3.82 2.13
C LEU A 157 -4.28 3.54 1.99
N ARG A 158 -4.68 2.31 2.26
CA ARG A 158 -6.06 1.84 2.10
C ARG A 158 -6.60 1.31 3.44
N ALA A 159 -7.81 1.69 3.79
CA ALA A 159 -8.53 1.09 4.90
C ALA A 159 -9.16 -0.24 4.46
N ALA A 160 -8.67 -1.37 5.02
CA ALA A 160 -9.27 -2.69 4.80
C ALA A 160 -10.37 -3.02 5.82
N LYS A 161 -10.29 -2.42 7.00
CA LYS A 161 -11.28 -2.53 8.06
C LYS A 161 -11.33 -1.24 8.87
N ASN A 162 -12.52 -0.76 9.17
CA ASN A 162 -12.72 0.38 10.06
C ASN A 162 -14.07 0.25 10.76
N ARG A 163 -14.06 -0.02 12.08
CA ARG A 163 -15.29 -0.15 12.87
C ARG A 163 -16.01 1.18 13.12
N PHE A 164 -15.29 2.30 12.98
CA PHE A 164 -15.76 3.62 13.35
C PHE A 164 -15.96 4.55 12.15
N GLY A 165 -15.76 4.07 10.94
CA GLY A 165 -15.87 4.88 9.74
C GLY A 165 -15.86 4.09 8.44
N ALA A 166 -15.77 4.81 7.34
CA ALA A 166 -15.72 4.24 5.99
C ALA A 166 -14.40 3.49 5.72
N THR A 167 -14.42 2.54 4.80
CA THR A 167 -13.25 1.82 4.31
C THR A 167 -12.96 2.14 2.85
N ASN A 168 -13.76 3.00 2.23
CA ASN A 168 -13.66 3.39 0.83
C ASN A 168 -12.80 4.66 0.60
N GLU A 169 -12.05 5.09 1.62
CA GLU A 169 -11.10 6.20 1.53
C GLU A 169 -9.71 5.67 1.26
N ILE A 170 -8.95 6.36 0.41
CA ILE A 170 -7.54 6.10 0.15
C ILE A 170 -6.70 7.36 0.32
N GLY A 171 -5.47 7.18 0.83
CA GLY A 171 -4.41 8.19 0.78
C GLY A 171 -3.38 7.80 -0.27
N VAL A 172 -3.01 8.73 -1.15
CA VAL A 172 -1.92 8.52 -2.12
C VAL A 172 -0.73 9.37 -1.72
N PHE A 173 0.43 8.74 -1.65
CA PHE A 173 1.68 9.38 -1.22
C PHE A 173 2.78 9.14 -2.24
N GLU A 174 3.64 10.14 -2.39
CA GLU A 174 4.89 10.03 -3.14
C GLU A 174 6.06 9.86 -2.16
N MET A 175 6.96 8.92 -2.45
CA MET A 175 8.17 8.73 -1.66
C MET A 175 9.26 9.67 -2.13
N MET A 176 9.65 10.58 -1.25
CA MET A 176 10.72 11.56 -1.44
C MET A 176 11.91 11.24 -0.55
N ASP A 177 13.06 11.87 -0.78
CA ASP A 177 14.22 11.76 0.10
C ASP A 177 13.93 12.27 1.52
N THR A 178 13.03 13.24 1.63
CA THR A 178 12.59 13.86 2.89
C THR A 178 11.40 13.14 3.54
N GLY A 179 10.94 12.01 2.99
CA GLY A 179 9.81 11.24 3.49
C GLY A 179 8.66 11.12 2.51
N LEU A 180 7.47 10.90 3.02
CA LEU A 180 6.24 10.78 2.25
C LEU A 180 5.59 12.15 2.07
N ARG A 181 5.17 12.45 0.85
CA ARG A 181 4.40 13.63 0.49
C ARG A 181 3.01 13.19 0.00
N GLU A 182 1.96 13.80 0.51
CA GLU A 182 0.60 13.54 0.02
C GLU A 182 0.46 14.00 -1.43
N VAL A 183 -0.26 13.21 -2.23
CA VAL A 183 -0.61 13.52 -3.61
C VAL A 183 -2.09 13.92 -3.65
N GLU A 184 -2.35 15.21 -3.78
CA GLU A 184 -3.71 15.75 -3.80
C GLU A 184 -4.50 15.30 -5.04
N ASN A 185 -3.84 15.25 -6.20
CA ASN A 185 -4.43 14.84 -7.47
C ASN A 185 -3.68 13.66 -8.10
N PRO A 186 -4.03 12.41 -7.72
CA PRO A 186 -3.41 11.22 -8.31
C PRO A 186 -3.60 11.11 -9.83
N SER A 187 -4.73 11.60 -10.36
CA SER A 187 -5.02 11.55 -11.79
C SER A 187 -4.05 12.39 -12.62
N GLU A 188 -3.78 13.61 -12.18
CA GLU A 188 -2.82 14.51 -12.86
C GLU A 188 -1.42 13.90 -12.87
N MET A 189 -1.03 13.33 -11.75
CA MET A 189 0.24 12.68 -11.59
C MET A 189 0.40 11.43 -12.49
N LEU A 190 -0.61 10.55 -12.52
CA LEU A 190 -0.59 9.32 -13.31
C LEU A 190 -0.63 9.58 -14.83
N LEU A 191 -1.16 10.73 -15.24
CA LEU A 191 -1.20 11.15 -16.63
C LEU A 191 -0.02 12.07 -17.02
N SER A 192 0.79 12.49 -16.04
CA SER A 192 1.98 13.29 -16.30
C SER A 192 3.00 12.50 -17.13
N GLY A 193 3.42 13.05 -18.26
CA GLY A 193 4.35 12.39 -19.16
C GLY A 193 3.73 11.50 -20.23
N ARG A 194 2.39 11.46 -20.36
CA ARG A 194 1.71 10.78 -21.45
C ARG A 194 2.13 11.40 -22.80
N PRO A 195 2.66 10.60 -23.73
CA PRO A 195 2.98 11.12 -25.06
C PRO A 195 1.70 11.43 -25.85
N ALA A 196 1.63 12.60 -26.47
CA ALA A 196 0.42 13.10 -27.12
C ALA A 196 -0.05 12.26 -28.31
N ASP A 197 0.88 11.61 -29.03
CA ASP A 197 0.62 10.93 -30.31
C ASP A 197 1.08 9.45 -30.31
N ALA A 198 1.16 8.82 -29.13
CA ALA A 198 1.52 7.42 -29.06
C ALA A 198 0.32 6.51 -29.30
N SER A 199 0.49 5.54 -30.22
CA SER A 199 -0.48 4.43 -30.35
C SER A 199 -0.34 3.44 -29.19
N GLY A 200 -1.43 2.75 -28.86
CA GLY A 200 -1.41 1.75 -27.81
C GLY A 200 -1.68 2.29 -26.39
N THR A 201 -2.16 3.51 -26.26
CA THR A 201 -2.50 4.10 -24.96
C THR A 201 -3.95 4.57 -24.93
N CYS A 202 -4.62 4.37 -23.79
CA CYS A 202 -5.95 4.89 -23.54
C CYS A 202 -6.11 5.22 -22.06
N VAL A 203 -6.82 6.30 -21.76
CA VAL A 203 -7.15 6.68 -20.38
C VAL A 203 -8.46 6.04 -19.98
N THR A 204 -8.56 5.61 -18.73
CA THR A 204 -9.80 5.15 -18.10
C THR A 204 -10.00 5.86 -16.79
N CYS A 205 -11.24 5.95 -16.35
CA CYS A 205 -11.58 6.36 -14.99
C CYS A 205 -12.00 5.12 -14.20
N VAL A 206 -11.36 4.87 -13.09
CA VAL A 206 -11.70 3.80 -12.15
C VAL A 206 -11.96 4.37 -10.77
N MET A 207 -12.74 3.65 -9.97
CA MET A 207 -13.01 4.04 -8.58
C MET A 207 -12.00 3.37 -7.66
N GLU A 208 -11.10 4.15 -7.09
CA GLU A 208 -10.25 3.70 -6.00
C GLU A 208 -10.87 4.12 -4.67
N GLY A 209 -11.65 3.18 -4.09
CA GLY A 209 -12.50 3.49 -2.96
C GLY A 209 -13.66 4.42 -3.34
N ALA A 210 -13.74 5.60 -2.73
CA ALA A 210 -14.72 6.65 -3.09
C ALA A 210 -14.17 7.68 -4.08
N ARG A 211 -12.88 7.58 -4.47
CA ARG A 211 -12.19 8.58 -5.28
C ARG A 211 -12.12 8.12 -6.75
N PRO A 212 -12.61 8.90 -7.72
CA PRO A 212 -12.36 8.63 -9.13
C PRO A 212 -10.88 8.93 -9.44
N VAL A 213 -10.20 7.98 -10.07
CA VAL A 213 -8.80 8.08 -10.47
C VAL A 213 -8.70 7.80 -11.96
N LEU A 214 -8.06 8.72 -12.68
CA LEU A 214 -7.72 8.50 -14.08
C LEU A 214 -6.42 7.69 -14.15
N ALA A 215 -6.46 6.59 -14.90
CA ALA A 215 -5.33 5.72 -15.12
C ALA A 215 -5.07 5.51 -16.61
N GLU A 216 -3.80 5.40 -17.00
CA GLU A 216 -3.43 5.08 -18.37
C GLU A 216 -3.23 3.58 -18.52
N VAL A 217 -3.96 3.00 -19.47
CA VAL A 217 -3.79 1.63 -19.95
C VAL A 217 -2.90 1.66 -21.17
N GLN A 218 -1.80 0.94 -21.13
CA GLN A 218 -0.88 0.77 -22.25
C GLN A 218 -0.98 -0.65 -22.82
N ALA A 219 -0.99 -0.77 -24.13
CA ALA A 219 -0.94 -2.03 -24.85
C ALA A 219 0.11 -1.98 -25.95
N LEU A 220 0.91 -3.03 -26.05
CA LEU A 220 1.83 -3.23 -27.15
C LEU A 220 1.52 -4.55 -27.83
N LEU A 221 1.21 -4.49 -29.13
CA LEU A 221 1.07 -5.65 -29.98
C LEU A 221 2.22 -5.69 -30.97
N ALA A 222 2.87 -6.85 -31.06
CA ALA A 222 3.96 -7.09 -32.00
C ALA A 222 3.69 -8.39 -32.76
N PRO A 223 4.11 -8.54 -34.02
CA PRO A 223 4.04 -9.82 -34.72
C PRO A 223 4.72 -10.93 -33.91
N CYS A 224 4.03 -12.06 -33.73
CA CYS A 224 4.59 -13.20 -33.04
C CYS A 224 5.78 -13.77 -33.85
N SER A 225 6.95 -13.80 -33.22
CA SER A 225 8.16 -14.38 -33.81
C SER A 225 8.38 -15.86 -33.45
N GLY A 226 7.59 -16.40 -32.52
CA GLY A 226 7.70 -17.75 -31.98
C GLY A 226 6.59 -18.69 -32.45
N ALA A 227 6.62 -19.93 -31.96
CA ALA A 227 5.59 -20.94 -32.25
C ALA A 227 4.25 -20.65 -31.55
N ARG A 228 4.25 -19.84 -30.51
CA ARG A 228 3.05 -19.42 -29.74
C ARG A 228 3.17 -17.97 -29.35
N PRO A 229 2.09 -17.17 -29.49
CA PRO A 229 2.06 -15.79 -29.05
C PRO A 229 2.28 -15.65 -27.54
N LEU A 230 3.09 -14.71 -27.14
CA LEU A 230 3.30 -14.32 -25.75
C LEU A 230 2.15 -13.42 -25.30
N ARG A 231 1.75 -13.60 -24.05
CA ARG A 231 0.79 -12.73 -23.38
C ARG A 231 1.39 -12.31 -22.05
N SER A 232 1.41 -11.02 -21.78
CA SER A 232 1.89 -10.47 -20.52
C SER A 232 0.95 -9.36 -20.07
N SER A 233 0.68 -9.31 -18.78
CA SER A 233 -0.19 -8.30 -18.19
C SER A 233 0.37 -7.85 -16.84
N ASN A 234 0.47 -6.55 -16.63
CA ASN A 234 0.91 -5.93 -15.39
C ASN A 234 -0.16 -4.91 -14.96
N GLY A 235 -0.69 -5.06 -13.74
CA GLY A 235 -1.77 -4.22 -13.23
C GLY A 235 -3.15 -4.50 -13.86
N PHE A 236 -3.27 -5.53 -14.70
CA PHE A 236 -4.53 -5.98 -15.30
C PHE A 236 -4.61 -7.51 -15.27
N ASP A 237 -5.78 -8.10 -15.02
CA ASP A 237 -5.93 -9.56 -14.94
C ASP A 237 -5.60 -10.24 -16.27
N TYR A 238 -4.76 -11.26 -16.21
CA TYR A 238 -4.29 -11.98 -17.39
C TYR A 238 -5.42 -12.68 -18.17
N ASN A 239 -6.35 -13.34 -17.47
CA ASN A 239 -7.43 -14.08 -18.12
C ASN A 239 -8.43 -13.12 -18.76
N ARG A 240 -8.66 -11.98 -18.10
CA ARG A 240 -9.50 -10.90 -18.62
C ARG A 240 -8.87 -10.28 -19.86
N ALA A 241 -7.57 -9.99 -19.87
CA ALA A 241 -6.85 -9.53 -21.06
C ALA A 241 -6.96 -10.52 -22.23
N ALA A 242 -6.78 -11.82 -21.96
CA ALA A 242 -6.93 -12.87 -22.97
C ALA A 242 -8.35 -12.94 -23.55
N MET A 243 -9.37 -12.76 -22.71
CA MET A 243 -10.78 -12.71 -23.14
C MET A 243 -11.05 -11.49 -24.03
N LEU A 244 -10.54 -10.30 -23.67
CA LEU A 244 -10.70 -9.08 -24.47
C LEU A 244 -10.03 -9.20 -25.83
N LEU A 245 -8.85 -9.81 -25.91
CA LEU A 245 -8.19 -10.14 -27.18
C LEU A 245 -9.07 -11.06 -28.06
N ALA A 246 -9.66 -12.10 -27.49
CA ALA A 246 -10.57 -13.00 -28.23
C ALA A 246 -11.84 -12.27 -28.72
N VAL A 247 -12.40 -11.36 -27.92
CA VAL A 247 -13.54 -10.51 -28.33
C VAL A 247 -13.14 -9.60 -29.49
N LEU A 248 -11.99 -8.93 -29.42
CA LEU A 248 -11.47 -8.09 -30.51
C LEU A 248 -11.28 -8.87 -31.80
N GLU A 249 -10.76 -10.08 -31.72
CA GLU A 249 -10.61 -10.93 -32.90
C GLU A 249 -11.95 -11.31 -33.50
N LYS A 250 -12.86 -11.80 -32.68
CA LYS A 250 -14.15 -12.33 -33.16
C LYS A 250 -15.14 -11.24 -33.57
N ARG A 251 -15.17 -10.12 -32.87
CA ARG A 251 -16.16 -9.04 -33.06
C ARG A 251 -15.56 -7.79 -33.72
N GLY A 252 -14.29 -7.50 -33.42
CA GLY A 252 -13.56 -6.37 -34.02
C GLY A 252 -12.89 -6.69 -35.35
N ASN A 253 -12.87 -7.96 -35.74
CA ASN A 253 -12.17 -8.46 -36.95
C ASN A 253 -10.68 -8.06 -37.00
N LEU A 254 -10.02 -7.95 -35.82
CA LEU A 254 -8.59 -7.69 -35.69
C LEU A 254 -7.86 -9.02 -35.44
N LYS A 255 -6.89 -9.38 -36.27
CA LYS A 255 -6.16 -10.66 -36.16
C LYS A 255 -5.13 -10.65 -35.02
N VAL A 256 -5.56 -10.33 -33.79
CA VAL A 256 -4.68 -10.17 -32.64
C VAL A 256 -4.19 -11.50 -32.02
N SER A 257 -4.81 -12.64 -32.40
CA SER A 257 -4.34 -13.96 -31.94
C SER A 257 -2.95 -14.31 -32.45
N GLN A 258 -2.50 -13.71 -33.57
CA GLN A 258 -1.20 -13.92 -34.16
C GLN A 258 -0.11 -12.95 -33.66
N CYS A 259 -0.45 -12.09 -32.70
CA CYS A 259 0.45 -11.10 -32.14
C CYS A 259 0.87 -11.45 -30.72
N ASP A 260 2.08 -11.15 -30.34
CA ASP A 260 2.46 -10.99 -28.93
C ASP A 260 1.72 -9.79 -28.38
N ALA A 261 1.19 -9.88 -27.16
CA ALA A 261 0.45 -8.79 -26.54
C ALA A 261 0.92 -8.55 -25.10
N TYR A 262 1.22 -7.31 -24.83
CA TYR A 262 1.67 -6.81 -23.52
C TYR A 262 0.73 -5.71 -23.09
N LEU A 263 0.18 -5.84 -21.88
CA LEU A 263 -0.65 -4.82 -21.24
C LEU A 263 0.06 -4.32 -19.98
N ASN A 264 0.00 -3.02 -19.76
CA ASN A 264 0.57 -2.41 -18.58
C ASN A 264 -0.32 -1.26 -18.10
N ILE A 265 -0.49 -1.16 -16.78
CA ILE A 265 -1.16 -0.02 -16.14
C ILE A 265 -0.10 0.87 -15.54
N ILE A 266 -0.14 2.16 -15.91
CA ILE A 266 0.79 3.15 -15.38
C ILE A 266 0.52 3.40 -13.89
N GLY A 267 1.58 3.65 -13.14
CA GLY A 267 1.52 4.01 -11.72
C GLY A 267 1.39 2.83 -10.76
N GLY A 268 1.42 1.56 -11.27
CA GLY A 268 1.36 0.35 -10.43
C GLY A 268 0.01 0.08 -9.81
N LEU A 269 -1.02 0.67 -10.34
CA LEU A 269 -2.39 0.34 -9.99
C LEU A 269 -2.75 -1.04 -10.53
N THR A 270 -3.63 -1.74 -9.82
CA THR A 270 -4.30 -2.94 -10.33
C THR A 270 -5.72 -2.59 -10.64
N LEU A 271 -6.11 -2.71 -11.91
CA LEU A 271 -7.45 -2.36 -12.38
C LEU A 271 -8.34 -3.60 -12.43
N ASP A 272 -9.15 -3.81 -11.39
CA ASP A 272 -10.09 -4.92 -11.29
C ASP A 272 -11.49 -4.56 -11.78
N GLU A 273 -11.79 -3.27 -11.97
CA GLU A 273 -13.10 -2.80 -12.40
C GLU A 273 -13.39 -3.08 -13.89
N PRO A 274 -14.62 -3.46 -14.23
CA PRO A 274 -15.06 -3.61 -15.62
C PRO A 274 -14.95 -2.33 -16.46
N ALA A 275 -14.95 -1.15 -15.84
CA ALA A 275 -14.77 0.14 -16.51
C ALA A 275 -13.44 0.20 -17.30
N ALA A 276 -12.40 -0.49 -16.83
CA ALA A 276 -11.10 -0.55 -17.50
C ALA A 276 -11.09 -1.36 -18.79
N ASP A 277 -12.10 -2.22 -19.04
CA ASP A 277 -12.14 -3.09 -20.22
C ASP A 277 -12.19 -2.31 -21.53
N LEU A 278 -12.98 -1.26 -21.56
CA LEU A 278 -13.10 -0.45 -22.78
C LEU A 278 -11.77 0.21 -23.12
N ALA A 279 -11.08 0.77 -22.13
CA ALA A 279 -9.76 1.38 -22.34
C ALA A 279 -8.72 0.33 -22.78
N ALA A 280 -8.73 -0.86 -22.19
CA ALA A 280 -7.87 -1.97 -22.63
C ALA A 280 -8.13 -2.37 -24.07
N VAL A 281 -9.41 -2.52 -24.47
CA VAL A 281 -9.82 -2.83 -25.84
C VAL A 281 -9.36 -1.74 -26.82
N VAL A 282 -9.55 -0.46 -26.45
CA VAL A 282 -9.15 0.69 -27.27
C VAL A 282 -7.62 0.76 -27.39
N ALA A 283 -6.88 0.56 -26.30
CA ALA A 283 -5.41 0.55 -26.32
C ALA A 283 -4.86 -0.58 -27.18
N ILE A 284 -5.42 -1.80 -27.07
CA ILE A 284 -5.06 -2.95 -27.91
C ILE A 284 -5.33 -2.66 -29.40
N ALA A 285 -6.52 -2.15 -29.72
CA ALA A 285 -6.87 -1.81 -31.11
C ALA A 285 -6.00 -0.68 -31.65
N SER A 286 -5.73 0.34 -30.85
CA SER A 286 -4.81 1.46 -31.18
C SER A 286 -3.41 0.95 -31.50
N SER A 287 -2.86 0.07 -30.68
CA SER A 287 -1.55 -0.55 -30.91
C SER A 287 -1.52 -1.38 -32.19
N TYR A 288 -2.55 -2.25 -32.39
CA TYR A 288 -2.63 -3.11 -33.57
C TYR A 288 -2.72 -2.31 -34.88
N LEU A 289 -3.51 -1.22 -34.86
CA LEU A 289 -3.73 -0.36 -36.03
C LEU A 289 -2.64 0.71 -36.20
N ALA A 290 -1.71 0.82 -35.27
CA ALA A 290 -0.71 1.89 -35.21
C ALA A 290 -1.31 3.30 -35.31
N LYS A 291 -2.47 3.51 -34.66
CA LYS A 291 -3.20 4.79 -34.65
C LYS A 291 -3.35 5.29 -33.23
N PRO A 292 -2.92 6.53 -32.93
CA PRO A 292 -3.10 7.10 -31.60
C PRO A 292 -4.58 7.32 -31.28
N VAL A 293 -4.91 7.18 -30.00
CA VAL A 293 -6.23 7.55 -29.47
C VAL A 293 -6.25 9.06 -29.23
N PRO A 294 -7.29 9.78 -29.72
CA PRO A 294 -7.40 11.22 -29.48
C PRO A 294 -7.34 11.56 -27.98
N ASN A 295 -6.63 12.63 -27.62
CA ASN A 295 -6.51 13.06 -26.22
C ASN A 295 -7.85 13.50 -25.58
N SER A 296 -8.86 13.76 -26.38
CA SER A 296 -10.23 14.05 -25.92
C SER A 296 -11.06 12.81 -25.58
N MET A 297 -10.50 11.61 -25.80
CA MET A 297 -11.17 10.33 -25.49
C MET A 297 -10.55 9.77 -24.19
N ALA A 298 -11.37 9.66 -23.15
CA ALA A 298 -11.04 9.05 -21.86
C ALA A 298 -12.13 8.05 -21.44
#